data_a11b3a449f4513f24637c2aecc86ae12
#
_entry.id   a11b3a449f4513f24637c2aecc86ae12
#
_cell.length_a   1.000
_cell.length_b   1.000
_cell.length_c   1.000
_cell.angle_alpha   90.00
_cell.angle_beta   90.00
_cell.angle_gamma   90.00
#
_symmetry.space_group_name_H-M   'P 1'
#
loop_
_entity.id
_entity.type
_entity.pdbx_description
1 polymer ?
#
loop_
_entity_poly.entity_id
_entity_poly.type
_entity_poly.pdbx_seq_one_letter_code
_entity_poly.pdbx_strand_id
1 'polypeptide(L)'
;MHEVYDAIRAHKLTLVFVNARLQAEVAFQELWRINDDNLPIGLHHGSLEAPQRRKVEAAMAAGKLRAVVATSTLDLGIDWGDVDLVIHLGAPKGASRFLQRIGRSNHRMDEPSRGLLVPGNRFEVLECRAAQQAAEEGAQDAILSRSGTLDVLAQHILGMACEAPFDPDALFSEVRSALPYAGLTRHQFDRAIEFVSTGGYALKSYERFAKLRPEPDGKLRVANPRVAQQYRLNVGTIVDSPMLKVRLVSARRAKSRTNIGGRVLGEVDEYFAEQLPPGATFVFAGEVLRFEGMRDTEVFVSRAASEDPMVPSYGGNKFPLSTHLAARVRAMLANPAAWPSLPPAVGNWLTLQSERSVLPATDEVLIETFPRSGRHFLVMYPFEGRLAHQTLGMLLTRRLDRAGLDPLGFVANDYALGLWTHGDLSARIADGRLSLADLFDEDMLGDDLDAWLAESHLMKRTFRLSAVIAGLIERRHPGKVKSGRQVTMSTDLIYDVLRRHDPGHLLLEAAWADAATGLLDIRRLGDFLARIKNRIRHQSLSRVSPLSVPVLLEIGREAVAGHARDALLREAAEALAEEAMGTSENGHSETRTHRT
;
A
#
# COMPACT_ATOMS: atom_id res chain seq x y z
N MET A 1 12.75 16.54 12.57
CA MET A 1 12.78 17.40 11.35
C MET A 1 13.90 18.45 11.41
N HIS A 2 14.28 19.01 12.58
CA HIS A 2 15.39 19.96 12.68
C HIS A 2 16.72 19.40 12.15
N GLU A 3 17.10 18.18 12.53
CA GLU A 3 18.32 17.53 12.01
C GLU A 3 18.30 17.35 10.47
N VAL A 4 17.12 17.06 9.90
CA VAL A 4 16.92 16.99 8.44
C VAL A 4 17.13 18.36 7.80
N TYR A 5 16.59 19.42 8.42
CA TYR A 5 16.75 20.79 7.97
C TYR A 5 18.23 21.25 8.04
N ASP A 6 18.93 20.94 9.13
CA ASP A 6 20.36 21.22 9.28
C ASP A 6 21.20 20.49 8.21
N ALA A 7 20.86 19.25 7.90
CA ALA A 7 21.50 18.51 6.82
C ALA A 7 21.25 19.16 5.45
N ILE A 8 20.01 19.59 5.16
CA ILE A 8 19.68 20.35 3.93
C ILE A 8 20.49 21.65 3.85
N ARG A 9 20.61 22.36 4.98
CA ARG A 9 21.37 23.63 5.04
C ARG A 9 22.86 23.43 4.75
N ALA A 10 23.42 22.30 5.14
CA ALA A 10 24.84 21.97 4.97
C ALA A 10 25.21 21.50 3.55
N HIS A 11 24.23 21.15 2.70
CA HIS A 11 24.45 20.57 1.39
C HIS A 11 23.96 21.49 0.24
N LYS A 12 24.41 21.22 -0.98
CA LYS A 12 24.05 22.02 -2.17
C LYS A 12 22.61 21.72 -2.62
N LEU A 13 22.33 20.46 -2.88
CA LEU A 13 21.01 19.96 -3.27
C LEU A 13 20.73 18.61 -2.61
N THR A 14 19.69 18.56 -1.80
CA THR A 14 19.29 17.36 -1.07
C THR A 14 18.00 16.78 -1.65
N LEU A 15 18.00 15.48 -1.97
CA LEU A 15 16.77 14.75 -2.26
C LEU A 15 16.26 14.09 -0.96
N VAL A 16 15.04 14.44 -0.56
CA VAL A 16 14.39 13.87 0.62
C VAL A 16 13.32 12.89 0.16
N PHE A 17 13.64 11.60 0.16
CA PHE A 17 12.73 10.54 -0.23
C PHE A 17 11.83 10.10 0.92
N VAL A 18 10.56 9.86 0.58
CA VAL A 18 9.55 9.27 1.46
C VAL A 18 8.85 8.11 0.74
N ASN A 19 8.15 7.26 1.51
CA ASN A 19 7.51 6.07 0.95
C ASN A 19 6.06 6.30 0.47
N ALA A 20 5.42 7.39 0.88
CA ALA A 20 4.04 7.68 0.53
C ALA A 20 3.84 9.17 0.20
N ARG A 21 2.89 9.48 -0.69
CA ARG A 21 2.55 10.87 -1.06
C ARG A 21 2.13 11.69 0.15
N LEU A 22 1.35 11.07 1.05
CA LEU A 22 0.99 11.65 2.35
C LEU A 22 2.22 12.10 3.16
N GLN A 23 3.22 11.23 3.27
CA GLN A 23 4.47 11.56 3.96
C GLN A 23 5.22 12.70 3.27
N ALA A 24 5.15 12.81 1.94
CA ALA A 24 5.77 13.90 1.19
C ALA A 24 5.14 15.25 1.55
N GLU A 25 3.82 15.31 1.59
CA GLU A 25 3.08 16.53 1.94
C GLU A 25 3.37 16.95 3.39
N VAL A 26 3.30 16.02 4.34
CA VAL A 26 3.59 16.28 5.75
C VAL A 26 5.05 16.72 5.95
N ALA A 27 6.01 15.98 5.37
CA ALA A 27 7.42 16.33 5.48
C ALA A 27 7.74 17.70 4.87
N PHE A 28 7.13 18.00 3.71
CA PHE A 28 7.27 19.31 3.07
C PHE A 28 6.73 20.44 3.97
N GLN A 29 5.55 20.27 4.56
CA GLN A 29 4.96 21.27 5.45
C GLN A 29 5.78 21.49 6.70
N GLU A 30 6.23 20.42 7.34
CA GLU A 30 7.08 20.52 8.54
C GLU A 30 8.41 21.20 8.23
N LEU A 31 9.06 20.88 7.10
CA LEU A 31 10.27 21.57 6.67
C LEU A 31 9.99 23.04 6.37
N TRP A 32 8.85 23.35 5.72
CA TRP A 32 8.48 24.74 5.42
C TRP A 32 8.20 25.56 6.69
N ARG A 33 7.61 24.95 7.72
CA ARG A 33 7.33 25.59 8.99
C ARG A 33 8.58 26.03 9.76
N ILE A 34 9.67 25.24 9.63
CA ILE A 34 10.95 25.51 10.31
C ILE A 34 11.98 26.19 9.39
N ASN A 35 11.57 26.64 8.20
CA ASN A 35 12.44 27.21 7.19
C ASN A 35 12.71 28.70 7.43
N ASP A 36 13.38 29.03 8.51
CA ASP A 36 13.70 30.42 8.89
C ASP A 36 14.68 31.08 7.91
N ASP A 37 15.53 30.29 7.26
CA ASP A 37 16.52 30.77 6.28
C ASP A 37 15.92 30.99 4.86
N ASN A 38 14.61 30.76 4.68
CA ASN A 38 13.91 30.84 3.39
C ASN A 38 14.59 30.00 2.28
N LEU A 39 15.08 28.82 2.62
CA LEU A 39 15.69 27.91 1.63
C LEU A 39 14.65 27.49 0.59
N PRO A 40 15.01 27.45 -0.71
CA PRO A 40 14.10 27.01 -1.77
C PRO A 40 13.95 25.49 -1.71
N ILE A 41 12.82 25.02 -1.15
CA ILE A 41 12.45 23.61 -1.02
C ILE A 41 11.31 23.32 -1.98
N GLY A 42 11.43 22.24 -2.77
CA GLY A 42 10.43 21.77 -3.72
C GLY A 42 9.67 20.53 -3.21
N LEU A 43 8.46 20.30 -3.76
CA LEU A 43 7.67 19.09 -3.54
C LEU A 43 7.44 18.38 -4.88
N HIS A 44 7.67 17.05 -4.94
CA HIS A 44 7.54 16.29 -6.17
C HIS A 44 6.92 14.90 -5.94
N HIS A 45 5.68 14.71 -6.35
CA HIS A 45 5.01 13.40 -6.32
C HIS A 45 3.96 13.27 -7.42
N GLY A 46 3.53 12.04 -7.70
CA GLY A 46 2.69 11.72 -8.86
C GLY A 46 1.30 12.34 -8.88
N SER A 47 0.76 12.84 -7.74
CA SER A 47 -0.55 13.52 -7.70
C SER A 47 -0.49 14.99 -8.08
N LEU A 48 0.71 15.60 -8.11
CA LEU A 48 0.88 16.97 -8.60
C LEU A 48 0.69 17.02 -10.12
N GLU A 49 0.18 18.14 -10.62
CA GLU A 49 0.08 18.36 -12.06
C GLU A 49 1.43 18.29 -12.79
N ALA A 50 1.43 17.73 -14.00
CA ALA A 50 2.64 17.62 -14.82
C ALA A 50 3.38 18.96 -15.01
N PRO A 51 2.71 20.12 -15.26
CA PRO A 51 3.39 21.40 -15.34
C PRO A 51 4.10 21.82 -14.03
N GLN A 52 3.52 21.49 -12.88
CA GLN A 52 4.13 21.79 -11.57
C GLN A 52 5.37 20.93 -11.34
N ARG A 53 5.28 19.60 -11.62
CA ARG A 53 6.42 18.69 -11.53
C ARG A 53 7.58 19.15 -12.43
N ARG A 54 7.29 19.50 -13.69
CA ARG A 54 8.30 20.03 -14.63
C ARG A 54 8.97 21.32 -14.15
N LYS A 55 8.25 22.19 -13.41
CA LYS A 55 8.85 23.39 -12.82
C LYS A 55 9.87 23.04 -11.73
N VAL A 56 9.54 22.06 -10.87
CA VAL A 56 10.48 21.58 -9.84
C VAL A 56 11.69 20.92 -10.51
N GLU A 57 11.48 20.06 -11.50
CA GLU A 57 12.54 19.42 -12.29
C GLU A 57 13.46 20.45 -12.95
N ALA A 58 12.89 21.46 -13.61
CA ALA A 58 13.67 22.53 -14.24
C ALA A 58 14.43 23.39 -13.22
N ALA A 59 13.85 23.64 -12.05
CA ALA A 59 14.50 24.38 -10.98
C ALA A 59 15.64 23.58 -10.33
N MET A 60 15.50 22.24 -10.21
CA MET A 60 16.58 21.33 -9.81
C MET A 60 17.75 21.41 -10.81
N ALA A 61 17.46 21.16 -12.09
CA ALA A 61 18.48 21.19 -13.15
C ALA A 61 19.21 22.56 -13.25
N ALA A 62 18.51 23.63 -12.90
CA ALA A 62 19.10 24.99 -12.89
C ALA A 62 19.83 25.32 -11.56
N GLY A 63 19.96 24.40 -10.62
CA GLY A 63 20.60 24.62 -9.32
C GLY A 63 19.88 25.65 -8.42
N LYS A 64 18.58 25.87 -8.62
CA LYS A 64 17.78 26.88 -7.91
C LYS A 64 17.11 26.35 -6.64
N LEU A 65 17.17 25.04 -6.39
CA LEU A 65 16.60 24.41 -5.21
C LEU A 65 17.68 23.96 -4.25
N ARG A 66 17.35 23.98 -2.96
CA ARG A 66 18.18 23.49 -1.87
C ARG A 66 17.78 22.07 -1.45
N ALA A 67 16.48 21.78 -1.56
CA ALA A 67 15.98 20.43 -1.34
C ALA A 67 14.73 20.15 -2.17
N VAL A 68 14.47 18.87 -2.42
CA VAL A 68 13.20 18.39 -2.99
C VAL A 68 12.70 17.21 -2.17
N VAL A 69 11.49 17.35 -1.62
CA VAL A 69 10.79 16.24 -0.99
C VAL A 69 10.06 15.45 -2.06
N ALA A 70 10.38 14.17 -2.20
CA ALA A 70 9.88 13.34 -3.30
C ALA A 70 9.45 11.94 -2.85
N THR A 71 8.54 11.36 -3.61
CA THR A 71 8.24 9.93 -3.58
C THR A 71 9.07 9.19 -4.65
N SER A 72 8.67 7.99 -5.04
CA SER A 72 9.34 7.21 -6.10
C SER A 72 9.39 7.88 -7.49
N THR A 73 8.80 9.05 -7.66
CA THR A 73 8.82 9.78 -8.94
C THR A 73 10.22 10.24 -9.37
N LEU A 74 11.17 10.31 -8.43
CA LEU A 74 12.57 10.63 -8.68
C LEU A 74 13.51 9.43 -8.45
N ASP A 75 12.96 8.21 -8.24
CA ASP A 75 13.77 7.00 -8.06
C ASP A 75 14.52 6.62 -9.34
N LEU A 76 14.00 6.98 -10.52
CA LEU A 76 14.47 6.51 -11.82
C LEU A 76 15.10 7.60 -12.69
N GLY A 77 16.20 7.24 -13.29
CA GLY A 77 16.63 7.42 -14.69
C GLY A 77 17.08 8.79 -15.17
N ILE A 78 17.10 9.88 -14.43
CA ILE A 78 17.60 11.17 -14.92
C ILE A 78 18.72 11.67 -14.01
N ASP A 79 19.78 12.18 -14.62
CA ASP A 79 20.81 12.94 -13.91
C ASP A 79 20.20 14.29 -13.50
N TRP A 80 19.95 14.43 -12.19
CA TRP A 80 19.32 15.61 -11.61
C TRP A 80 20.31 16.71 -11.24
N GLY A 81 21.52 16.69 -11.80
CA GLY A 81 22.54 17.68 -11.53
C GLY A 81 23.28 17.43 -10.21
N ASP A 82 23.70 18.50 -9.54
CA ASP A 82 24.60 18.45 -8.37
C ASP A 82 23.89 18.02 -7.06
N VAL A 83 23.15 16.90 -7.06
CA VAL A 83 22.64 16.29 -5.84
C VAL A 83 23.83 15.73 -5.06
N ASP A 84 24.08 16.24 -3.86
CA ASP A 84 25.19 15.83 -3.01
C ASP A 84 24.76 15.08 -1.74
N LEU A 85 23.44 15.04 -1.43
CA LEU A 85 22.88 14.25 -0.34
C LEU A 85 21.52 13.65 -0.72
N VAL A 86 21.31 12.41 -0.34
CA VAL A 86 19.99 11.76 -0.30
C VAL A 86 19.59 11.52 1.13
N ILE A 87 18.43 12.00 1.54
CA ILE A 87 17.81 11.68 2.84
C ILE A 87 16.63 10.76 2.59
N HIS A 88 16.52 9.70 3.36
CA HIS A 88 15.39 8.79 3.35
C HIS A 88 14.62 8.89 4.67
N LEU A 89 13.42 9.51 4.63
CA LEU A 89 12.53 9.58 5.79
C LEU A 89 11.68 8.31 5.87
N GLY A 90 11.83 7.57 6.97
CA GLY A 90 11.33 6.21 7.14
C GLY A 90 12.32 5.18 6.60
N ALA A 91 11.97 3.90 6.70
CA ALA A 91 12.80 2.82 6.19
C ALA A 91 12.60 2.59 4.67
N PRO A 92 13.63 2.12 3.94
CA PRO A 92 13.59 2.06 2.47
C PRO A 92 12.73 0.94 1.88
N LYS A 93 12.27 -0.03 2.69
CA LYS A 93 11.43 -1.17 2.33
C LYS A 93 12.08 -2.23 1.44
N GLY A 94 13.31 -1.99 0.97
CA GLY A 94 14.08 -2.92 0.16
C GLY A 94 15.52 -2.44 -0.02
N ALA A 95 16.47 -3.37 -0.10
CA ALA A 95 17.89 -3.09 -0.31
C ALA A 95 18.16 -2.49 -1.69
N SER A 96 17.57 -3.05 -2.72
CA SER A 96 17.70 -2.55 -4.11
C SER A 96 17.20 -1.12 -4.25
N ARG A 97 16.07 -0.80 -3.62
CA ARG A 97 15.53 0.57 -3.61
C ARG A 97 16.42 1.53 -2.86
N PHE A 98 16.96 1.11 -1.73
CA PHE A 98 17.90 1.91 -0.95
C PHE A 98 19.11 2.31 -1.79
N LEU A 99 19.75 1.33 -2.43
CA LEU A 99 20.89 1.57 -3.32
C LEU A 99 20.53 2.47 -4.51
N GLN A 100 19.38 2.24 -5.13
CA GLN A 100 18.88 3.03 -6.25
C GLN A 100 18.68 4.51 -5.88
N ARG A 101 18.15 4.80 -4.68
CA ARG A 101 17.95 6.15 -4.16
C ARG A 101 19.25 6.82 -3.79
N ILE A 102 20.13 6.14 -3.04
CA ILE A 102 21.44 6.69 -2.67
C ILE A 102 22.27 7.03 -3.92
N GLY A 103 22.20 6.17 -4.94
CA GLY A 103 22.89 6.40 -6.21
C GLY A 103 22.44 7.65 -6.98
N ARG A 104 21.47 8.44 -6.44
CA ARG A 104 21.13 9.77 -6.96
C ARG A 104 22.07 10.86 -6.47
N SER A 105 22.79 10.64 -5.35
CA SER A 105 23.78 11.59 -4.84
C SER A 105 25.15 11.34 -5.45
N ASN A 106 25.87 12.41 -5.73
CA ASN A 106 27.22 12.38 -6.28
C ASN A 106 27.35 11.42 -7.48
N HIS A 107 26.47 11.61 -8.48
CA HIS A 107 26.42 10.75 -9.68
C HIS A 107 27.67 10.94 -10.56
N ARG A 108 28.85 10.78 -9.93
CA ARG A 108 30.18 10.92 -10.53
C ARG A 108 31.02 9.70 -10.18
N MET A 109 31.97 9.36 -11.04
CA MET A 109 32.77 8.13 -10.86
C MET A 109 33.77 8.23 -9.69
N ASP A 110 34.13 9.42 -9.27
CA ASP A 110 35.17 9.74 -8.30
C ASP A 110 34.67 10.19 -6.92
N GLU A 111 33.36 10.34 -6.77
CA GLU A 111 32.77 10.74 -5.49
C GLU A 111 31.82 9.65 -4.96
N PRO A 112 31.93 9.26 -3.66
CA PRO A 112 31.01 8.28 -3.09
C PRO A 112 29.62 8.87 -2.95
N SER A 113 28.60 8.06 -3.23
CA SER A 113 27.21 8.41 -2.94
C SER A 113 26.98 8.60 -1.44
N ARG A 114 26.20 9.61 -1.06
CA ARG A 114 25.89 9.95 0.34
C ARG A 114 24.42 9.78 0.62
N GLY A 115 24.10 9.01 1.66
CA GLY A 115 22.73 8.77 2.10
C GLY A 115 22.58 8.91 3.61
N LEU A 116 21.50 9.54 4.06
CA LEU A 116 21.09 9.63 5.44
C LEU A 116 19.75 8.91 5.62
N LEU A 117 19.70 7.91 6.51
CA LEU A 117 18.49 7.21 6.89
C LEU A 117 17.91 7.82 8.17
N VAL A 118 16.65 8.23 8.14
CA VAL A 118 15.94 8.87 9.26
C VAL A 118 14.71 8.02 9.59
N PRO A 119 14.84 7.00 10.43
CA PRO A 119 13.74 6.13 10.83
C PRO A 119 12.71 6.87 11.67
N GLY A 120 11.42 6.56 11.48
CA GLY A 120 10.30 7.14 12.22
C GLY A 120 9.95 6.39 13.51
N ASN A 121 10.43 5.15 13.67
CA ASN A 121 10.18 4.32 14.86
C ASN A 121 11.28 3.26 15.04
N ARG A 122 11.24 2.54 16.18
CA ARG A 122 12.27 1.55 16.55
C ARG A 122 12.37 0.38 15.58
N PHE A 123 11.25 -0.10 15.02
CA PHE A 123 11.28 -1.15 13.99
C PHE A 123 11.95 -0.64 12.70
N GLU A 124 11.70 0.59 12.32
CA GLU A 124 12.36 1.18 11.15
C GLU A 124 13.87 1.36 11.34
N VAL A 125 14.35 1.53 12.58
CA VAL A 125 15.81 1.52 12.86
C VAL A 125 16.40 0.16 12.49
N LEU A 126 15.75 -0.94 12.88
CA LEU A 126 16.20 -2.30 12.53
C LEU A 126 16.18 -2.52 11.01
N GLU A 127 15.13 -2.06 10.33
CA GLU A 127 15.03 -2.15 8.87
C GLU A 127 16.10 -1.30 8.17
N CYS A 128 16.35 -0.08 8.63
CA CYS A 128 17.42 0.77 8.11
C CYS A 128 18.81 0.11 8.28
N ARG A 129 19.04 -0.50 9.43
CA ARG A 129 20.28 -1.24 9.67
C ARG A 129 20.40 -2.47 8.76
N ALA A 130 19.29 -3.20 8.57
CA ALA A 130 19.22 -4.32 7.62
C ALA A 130 19.54 -3.88 6.18
N ALA A 131 18.97 -2.74 5.75
CA ALA A 131 19.21 -2.19 4.42
C ALA A 131 20.67 -1.73 4.25
N GLN A 132 21.26 -1.11 5.27
CA GLN A 132 22.65 -0.71 5.27
C GLN A 132 23.59 -1.94 5.14
N GLN A 133 23.40 -2.97 5.97
CA GLN A 133 24.17 -4.20 5.90
C GLN A 133 24.03 -4.91 4.54
N ALA A 134 22.82 -4.96 4.00
CA ALA A 134 22.59 -5.52 2.67
C ALA A 134 23.34 -4.75 1.58
N ALA A 135 23.40 -3.42 1.67
CA ALA A 135 24.14 -2.58 0.75
C ALA A 135 25.65 -2.79 0.85
N GLU A 136 26.20 -2.88 2.07
CA GLU A 136 27.62 -3.14 2.34
C GLU A 136 28.06 -4.52 1.80
N GLU A 137 27.18 -5.52 1.87
CA GLU A 137 27.40 -6.87 1.35
C GLU A 137 27.13 -7.01 -0.15
N GLY A 138 26.61 -5.98 -0.82
CA GLY A 138 26.17 -6.05 -2.21
C GLY A 138 24.93 -6.92 -2.44
N ALA A 139 24.21 -7.25 -1.37
CA ALA A 139 23.01 -8.08 -1.43
C ALA A 139 21.80 -7.26 -1.88
N GLN A 140 21.00 -7.83 -2.78
CA GLN A 140 19.82 -7.18 -3.33
C GLN A 140 18.58 -8.05 -3.15
N ASP A 141 17.42 -7.39 -3.21
CA ASP A 141 16.13 -8.09 -3.15
C ASP A 141 15.93 -8.91 -4.43
N ALA A 142 15.57 -10.18 -4.29
CA ALA A 142 15.16 -11.02 -5.40
C ALA A 142 13.65 -10.88 -5.63
N ILE A 143 13.26 -10.55 -6.85
CA ILE A 143 11.86 -10.56 -7.27
C ILE A 143 11.66 -11.83 -8.10
N LEU A 144 10.73 -12.68 -7.65
CA LEU A 144 10.33 -13.85 -8.44
C LEU A 144 9.53 -13.39 -9.66
N SER A 145 9.84 -13.97 -10.82
CA SER A 145 9.08 -13.72 -12.03
C SER A 145 7.61 -14.10 -11.81
N ARG A 146 6.71 -13.19 -12.17
CA ARG A 146 5.26 -13.45 -12.12
C ARG A 146 4.82 -14.14 -13.40
N SER A 147 3.85 -15.05 -13.27
CA SER A 147 3.15 -15.58 -14.43
C SER A 147 2.36 -14.48 -15.12
N GLY A 148 2.29 -14.54 -16.44
CA GLY A 148 1.48 -13.61 -17.22
C GLY A 148 0.00 -13.80 -16.94
N THR A 149 -0.75 -12.70 -16.85
CA THR A 149 -2.18 -12.72 -16.55
C THR A 149 -3.02 -12.91 -17.79
N LEU A 150 -4.19 -13.54 -17.65
CA LEU A 150 -5.05 -13.92 -18.80
C LEU A 150 -5.75 -12.71 -19.44
N ASP A 151 -5.94 -11.62 -18.73
CA ASP A 151 -6.45 -10.34 -19.26
C ASP A 151 -5.45 -9.65 -20.18
N VAL A 152 -4.16 -9.68 -19.82
CA VAL A 152 -3.06 -9.18 -20.67
C VAL A 152 -2.90 -10.07 -21.91
N LEU A 153 -3.00 -11.40 -21.75
CA LEU A 153 -2.99 -12.34 -22.88
C LEU A 153 -4.14 -12.03 -23.84
N ALA A 154 -5.36 -11.83 -23.34
CA ALA A 154 -6.51 -11.48 -24.15
C ALA A 154 -6.31 -10.16 -24.91
N GLN A 155 -5.72 -9.15 -24.27
CA GLN A 155 -5.36 -7.89 -24.92
C GLN A 155 -4.34 -8.11 -26.04
N HIS A 156 -3.31 -8.94 -25.80
CA HIS A 156 -2.28 -9.25 -26.80
C HIS A 156 -2.88 -9.98 -28.01
N ILE A 157 -3.69 -11.03 -27.79
CA ILE A 157 -4.38 -11.75 -28.86
C ILE A 157 -5.20 -10.79 -29.77
N LEU A 158 -5.94 -9.88 -29.14
CA LEU A 158 -6.69 -8.88 -29.91
C LEU A 158 -5.76 -7.94 -30.68
N GLY A 159 -4.62 -7.57 -30.12
CA GLY A 159 -3.60 -6.75 -30.76
C GLY A 159 -3.05 -7.39 -32.02
N MET A 160 -2.70 -8.67 -31.95
CA MET A 160 -2.23 -9.46 -33.11
C MET A 160 -3.28 -9.49 -34.19
N ALA A 161 -4.54 -9.76 -33.86
CA ALA A 161 -5.66 -9.74 -34.81
C ALA A 161 -5.88 -8.36 -35.46
N CYS A 162 -5.55 -7.27 -34.77
CA CYS A 162 -5.68 -5.91 -35.32
C CYS A 162 -4.58 -5.57 -36.32
N GLU A 163 -3.46 -6.27 -36.30
CA GLU A 163 -2.37 -6.14 -37.27
C GLU A 163 -2.65 -6.94 -38.52
N ALA A 164 -2.82 -8.29 -38.38
CA ALA A 164 -3.07 -9.20 -39.48
C ALA A 164 -3.82 -10.46 -38.99
N PRO A 165 -4.44 -11.26 -39.90
CA PRO A 165 -4.93 -12.57 -39.55
C PRO A 165 -3.80 -13.45 -39.03
N PHE A 166 -4.01 -14.15 -37.91
CA PHE A 166 -2.99 -14.97 -37.25
C PHE A 166 -3.44 -16.43 -37.12
N ASP A 167 -2.47 -17.34 -37.11
CA ASP A 167 -2.65 -18.75 -36.83
C ASP A 167 -2.61 -18.94 -35.30
N PRO A 168 -3.63 -19.56 -34.65
CA PRO A 168 -3.66 -19.76 -33.21
C PRO A 168 -2.50 -20.62 -32.66
N ASP A 169 -2.03 -21.64 -33.42
CA ASP A 169 -0.96 -22.53 -32.97
C ASP A 169 0.40 -21.83 -33.03
N ALA A 170 0.61 -21.04 -34.07
CA ALA A 170 1.81 -20.20 -34.19
C ALA A 170 1.85 -19.15 -33.04
N LEU A 171 0.75 -18.45 -32.79
CA LEU A 171 0.66 -17.47 -31.73
C LEU A 171 0.83 -18.08 -30.32
N PHE A 172 0.26 -19.28 -30.08
CA PHE A 172 0.47 -20.02 -28.83
C PHE A 172 1.96 -20.31 -28.59
N SER A 173 2.66 -20.76 -29.61
CA SER A 173 4.09 -21.06 -29.55
C SER A 173 4.92 -19.81 -29.30
N GLU A 174 4.59 -18.69 -29.96
CA GLU A 174 5.22 -17.40 -29.78
C GLU A 174 5.03 -16.86 -28.36
N VAL A 175 3.80 -16.84 -27.84
CA VAL A 175 3.49 -16.34 -26.49
C VAL A 175 4.25 -17.12 -25.42
N ARG A 176 4.36 -18.46 -25.56
CA ARG A 176 5.11 -19.29 -24.61
C ARG A 176 6.62 -19.09 -24.64
N SER A 177 7.17 -18.44 -25.66
CA SER A 177 8.60 -18.06 -25.68
C SER A 177 8.92 -16.96 -24.69
N ALA A 178 7.92 -16.19 -24.25
CA ALA A 178 8.07 -15.18 -23.22
C ALA A 178 8.02 -15.82 -21.81
N LEU A 179 9.00 -15.50 -20.96
CA LEU A 179 9.13 -16.07 -19.61
C LEU A 179 7.83 -16.02 -18.78
N PRO A 180 7.05 -14.93 -18.74
CA PRO A 180 5.80 -14.90 -17.97
C PRO A 180 4.77 -15.92 -18.44
N TYR A 181 4.81 -16.33 -19.70
CA TYR A 181 3.87 -17.29 -20.30
C TYR A 181 4.49 -18.66 -20.60
N ALA A 182 5.72 -18.93 -20.18
CA ALA A 182 6.36 -20.23 -20.43
C ALA A 182 5.55 -21.43 -19.91
N GLY A 183 4.82 -21.23 -18.79
CA GLY A 183 3.92 -22.23 -18.21
C GLY A 183 2.48 -22.19 -18.73
N LEU A 184 2.16 -21.35 -19.72
CA LEU A 184 0.80 -21.23 -20.27
C LEU A 184 0.36 -22.58 -20.89
N THR A 185 -0.80 -23.08 -20.43
CA THR A 185 -1.40 -24.29 -20.99
C THR A 185 -2.20 -23.98 -22.25
N ARG A 186 -2.33 -24.97 -23.12
CA ARG A 186 -3.18 -24.85 -24.33
C ARG A 186 -4.62 -24.51 -23.95
N HIS A 187 -5.16 -25.12 -22.93
CA HIS A 187 -6.52 -24.86 -22.44
C HIS A 187 -6.71 -23.39 -22.01
N GLN A 188 -5.75 -22.80 -21.28
CA GLN A 188 -5.81 -21.37 -20.91
C GLN A 188 -5.76 -20.44 -22.11
N PHE A 189 -4.91 -20.77 -23.09
CA PHE A 189 -4.81 -20.01 -24.35
C PHE A 189 -6.11 -20.08 -25.16
N ASP A 190 -6.70 -21.27 -25.31
CA ASP A 190 -7.95 -21.47 -26.05
C ASP A 190 -9.12 -20.74 -25.38
N ARG A 191 -9.18 -20.72 -24.04
CA ARG A 191 -10.14 -19.89 -23.28
C ARG A 191 -9.94 -18.39 -23.52
N ALA A 192 -8.69 -17.93 -23.66
CA ALA A 192 -8.41 -16.54 -23.99
C ALA A 192 -8.87 -16.20 -25.42
N ILE A 193 -8.66 -17.09 -26.40
CA ILE A 193 -9.19 -16.97 -27.77
C ILE A 193 -10.73 -16.91 -27.73
N GLU A 194 -11.39 -17.83 -27.01
CA GLU A 194 -12.85 -17.87 -26.87
C GLU A 194 -13.38 -16.55 -26.26
N PHE A 195 -12.74 -16.08 -25.19
CA PHE A 195 -13.12 -14.81 -24.58
C PHE A 195 -13.02 -13.64 -25.56
N VAL A 196 -11.93 -13.52 -26.32
CA VAL A 196 -11.77 -12.44 -27.30
C VAL A 196 -12.76 -12.59 -28.45
N SER A 197 -13.10 -13.82 -28.82
CA SER A 197 -14.04 -14.12 -29.92
C SER A 197 -15.50 -13.86 -29.56
N THR A 198 -15.92 -14.09 -28.30
CA THR A 198 -17.34 -14.12 -27.94
C THR A 198 -17.66 -13.34 -26.65
N GLY A 199 -16.68 -12.93 -25.87
CA GLY A 199 -16.86 -12.38 -24.52
C GLY A 199 -17.05 -13.42 -23.41
N GLY A 200 -16.92 -14.74 -23.73
CA GLY A 200 -17.20 -15.85 -22.83
C GLY A 200 -18.65 -16.32 -22.87
N TYR A 201 -18.94 -17.44 -22.19
CA TYR A 201 -20.24 -18.12 -22.26
C TYR A 201 -21.43 -17.21 -21.94
N ALA A 202 -21.36 -16.44 -20.86
CA ALA A 202 -22.48 -15.58 -20.43
C ALA A 202 -22.71 -14.37 -21.35
N LEU A 203 -21.74 -13.96 -22.14
CA LEU A 203 -21.81 -12.75 -22.97
C LEU A 203 -21.91 -13.04 -24.47
N LYS A 204 -21.83 -14.29 -24.91
CA LYS A 204 -21.77 -14.72 -26.34
C LYS A 204 -22.94 -14.25 -27.19
N SER A 205 -24.10 -13.95 -26.60
CA SER A 205 -25.27 -13.47 -27.33
C SER A 205 -25.18 -12.00 -27.74
N TYR A 206 -24.18 -11.26 -27.24
CA TYR A 206 -24.04 -9.84 -27.53
C TYR A 206 -22.92 -9.59 -28.54
N GLU A 207 -23.28 -9.20 -29.77
CA GLU A 207 -22.33 -8.94 -30.87
C GLU A 207 -21.19 -8.00 -30.52
N ARG A 208 -21.40 -7.07 -29.60
CA ARG A 208 -20.38 -6.10 -29.18
C ARG A 208 -19.14 -6.75 -28.56
N PHE A 209 -19.26 -7.99 -28.05
CA PHE A 209 -18.15 -8.74 -27.47
C PHE A 209 -17.49 -9.70 -28.47
N ALA A 210 -18.07 -9.87 -29.65
CA ALA A 210 -17.49 -10.68 -30.73
C ALA A 210 -16.42 -9.86 -31.46
N LYS A 211 -15.16 -9.99 -31.04
CA LYS A 211 -14.05 -9.19 -31.57
C LYS A 211 -13.18 -9.92 -32.60
N LEU A 212 -13.22 -11.22 -32.61
CA LEU A 212 -12.54 -12.06 -33.60
C LEU A 212 -13.54 -12.79 -34.51
N ARG A 213 -13.10 -13.08 -35.70
CA ARG A 213 -13.81 -13.98 -36.63
C ARG A 213 -12.85 -14.91 -37.32
N PRO A 214 -13.23 -16.18 -37.58
CA PRO A 214 -12.41 -17.10 -38.33
C PRO A 214 -12.40 -16.73 -39.82
N GLU A 215 -11.30 -17.06 -40.47
CA GLU A 215 -11.14 -17.06 -41.91
C GLU A 215 -11.23 -18.49 -42.49
N PRO A 216 -11.47 -18.66 -43.82
CA PRO A 216 -11.58 -19.98 -44.42
C PRO A 216 -10.32 -20.87 -44.28
N ASP A 217 -9.15 -20.27 -44.10
CA ASP A 217 -7.87 -20.95 -43.87
C ASP A 217 -7.61 -21.30 -42.38
N GLY A 218 -8.58 -21.09 -41.50
CA GLY A 218 -8.47 -21.38 -40.05
C GLY A 218 -7.83 -20.27 -39.23
N LYS A 219 -7.31 -19.23 -39.84
CA LYS A 219 -6.77 -18.08 -39.13
C LYS A 219 -7.87 -17.25 -38.47
N LEU A 220 -7.49 -16.49 -37.46
CA LEU A 220 -8.37 -15.56 -36.80
C LEU A 220 -7.98 -14.11 -37.14
N ARG A 221 -8.98 -13.28 -37.37
CA ARG A 221 -8.78 -11.86 -37.62
C ARG A 221 -9.74 -10.98 -36.80
N VAL A 222 -9.48 -9.71 -36.75
CA VAL A 222 -10.39 -8.73 -36.13
C VAL A 222 -11.75 -8.73 -36.87
N ALA A 223 -12.84 -8.73 -36.11
CA ALA A 223 -14.19 -8.85 -36.65
C ALA A 223 -14.58 -7.68 -37.58
N ASN A 224 -14.17 -6.46 -37.22
CA ASN A 224 -14.41 -5.27 -38.03
C ASN A 224 -13.44 -4.12 -37.67
N PRO A 225 -13.28 -3.07 -38.51
CA PRO A 225 -12.35 -1.97 -38.28
C PRO A 225 -12.62 -1.15 -37.01
N ARG A 226 -13.87 -1.11 -36.51
CA ARG A 226 -14.21 -0.39 -35.27
C ARG A 226 -13.55 -1.04 -34.05
N VAL A 227 -13.46 -2.37 -34.03
CA VAL A 227 -12.76 -3.10 -32.97
C VAL A 227 -11.30 -2.70 -32.93
N ALA A 228 -10.62 -2.61 -34.08
CA ALA A 228 -9.22 -2.17 -34.14
C ALA A 228 -9.06 -0.70 -33.68
N GLN A 229 -10.00 0.19 -34.04
CA GLN A 229 -10.00 1.57 -33.57
C GLN A 229 -10.17 1.65 -32.04
N GLN A 230 -11.12 0.89 -31.49
CA GLN A 230 -11.34 0.83 -30.04
C GLN A 230 -10.14 0.23 -29.30
N TYR A 231 -9.53 -0.81 -29.83
CA TYR A 231 -8.31 -1.37 -29.28
C TYR A 231 -7.20 -0.31 -29.16
N ARG A 232 -6.90 0.41 -30.23
CA ARG A 232 -5.86 1.46 -30.25
C ARG A 232 -6.09 2.58 -29.24
N LEU A 233 -7.35 2.91 -28.94
CA LEU A 233 -7.70 3.93 -27.95
C LEU A 233 -7.58 3.44 -26.49
N ASN A 234 -7.65 2.12 -26.26
CA ASN A 234 -7.78 1.54 -24.94
C ASN A 234 -6.63 0.55 -24.57
N VAL A 235 -5.70 0.29 -25.49
CA VAL A 235 -4.57 -0.62 -25.25
C VAL A 235 -3.68 -0.10 -24.11
N GLY A 236 -3.23 -1.01 -23.26
CA GLY A 236 -2.32 -0.75 -22.14
C GLY A 236 -2.71 -1.53 -20.90
N THR A 237 -1.72 -1.83 -20.08
CA THR A 237 -1.88 -2.61 -18.83
C THR A 237 -1.89 -1.72 -17.58
N ILE A 238 -1.54 -0.44 -17.71
CA ILE A 238 -1.62 0.53 -16.61
C ILE A 238 -2.96 1.24 -16.72
N VAL A 239 -3.89 0.85 -15.86
CA VAL A 239 -5.22 1.45 -15.79
C VAL A 239 -5.20 2.53 -14.71
N ASP A 240 -5.56 3.76 -15.12
CA ASP A 240 -5.66 4.87 -14.17
C ASP A 240 -6.72 4.57 -13.11
N SER A 241 -6.37 4.76 -11.84
CA SER A 241 -7.35 4.80 -10.75
C SER A 241 -8.30 6.00 -10.95
N PRO A 242 -9.55 5.93 -10.47
CA PRO A 242 -10.44 7.08 -10.52
C PRO A 242 -9.88 8.20 -9.64
N MET A 243 -9.32 9.21 -10.30
CA MET A 243 -8.77 10.40 -9.67
C MET A 243 -9.62 11.61 -10.03
N LEU A 244 -9.81 12.50 -9.07
CA LEU A 244 -10.52 13.76 -9.25
C LEU A 244 -9.54 14.92 -9.30
N LYS A 245 -9.73 15.83 -10.25
CA LYS A 245 -8.90 17.03 -10.37
C LYS A 245 -9.21 18.01 -9.25
N VAL A 246 -8.20 18.42 -8.49
CA VAL A 246 -8.31 19.46 -7.47
C VAL A 246 -8.19 20.82 -8.12
N ARG A 247 -9.31 21.55 -8.13
CA ARG A 247 -9.42 22.88 -8.74
C ARG A 247 -9.52 23.98 -7.71
N LEU A 248 -8.53 24.85 -7.68
CA LEU A 248 -8.52 26.02 -6.81
C LEU A 248 -9.45 27.11 -7.37
N VAL A 249 -10.42 27.51 -6.56
CA VAL A 249 -11.41 28.54 -6.91
C VAL A 249 -11.49 29.58 -5.77
N SER A 250 -12.02 30.77 -6.05
CA SER A 250 -12.37 31.68 -4.95
C SER A 250 -13.62 31.17 -4.24
N ALA A 251 -13.70 31.32 -2.91
CA ALA A 251 -14.84 30.86 -2.11
C ALA A 251 -16.21 31.41 -2.59
N ARG A 252 -16.23 32.61 -3.20
CA ARG A 252 -17.43 33.19 -3.81
C ARG A 252 -17.83 32.45 -5.09
N ARG A 253 -16.88 31.96 -5.91
CA ARG A 253 -17.14 31.25 -7.17
C ARG A 253 -17.47 29.78 -6.97
N ALA A 254 -17.05 29.18 -5.89
CA ALA A 254 -17.36 27.78 -5.56
C ALA A 254 -18.88 27.52 -5.45
N LYS A 255 -19.65 28.54 -5.06
CA LYS A 255 -21.13 28.48 -4.95
C LYS A 255 -21.88 28.70 -6.29
N SER A 256 -21.17 29.08 -7.36
CA SER A 256 -21.78 29.31 -8.68
C SER A 256 -22.08 28.00 -9.42
N ARG A 257 -23.22 27.90 -10.08
CA ARG A 257 -23.61 26.73 -10.87
C ARG A 257 -23.03 26.70 -12.29
N THR A 258 -22.45 27.79 -12.77
CA THR A 258 -22.01 27.96 -14.17
C THR A 258 -20.47 28.12 -14.22
N ASN A 259 -19.87 27.48 -15.22
CA ASN A 259 -18.48 27.49 -15.68
C ASN A 259 -17.44 28.03 -14.67
N ILE A 260 -16.98 27.21 -13.77
CA ILE A 260 -16.06 27.60 -12.69
C ILE A 260 -14.65 27.54 -13.24
N GLY A 261 -14.14 28.67 -13.74
CA GLY A 261 -12.70 28.82 -14.02
C GLY A 261 -11.90 28.71 -12.72
N GLY A 262 -10.70 28.15 -12.79
CA GLY A 262 -9.80 28.01 -11.64
C GLY A 262 -8.57 27.20 -12.04
N ARG A 263 -7.50 27.32 -11.24
CA ARG A 263 -6.24 26.60 -11.49
C ARG A 263 -6.38 25.15 -10.97
N VAL A 264 -6.04 24.17 -11.80
CA VAL A 264 -5.89 22.79 -11.34
C VAL A 264 -4.55 22.67 -10.60
N LEU A 265 -4.59 22.11 -9.41
CA LEU A 265 -3.40 21.91 -8.57
C LEU A 265 -2.80 20.50 -8.73
N GLY A 266 -3.65 19.53 -9.08
CA GLY A 266 -3.29 18.13 -9.23
C GLY A 266 -4.52 17.23 -9.13
N GLU A 267 -4.32 15.99 -8.71
CA GLU A 267 -5.38 14.99 -8.60
C GLU A 267 -5.39 14.32 -7.23
N VAL A 268 -6.59 14.07 -6.71
CA VAL A 268 -6.84 13.38 -5.43
C VAL A 268 -7.68 12.14 -5.69
N ASP A 269 -7.52 11.14 -4.83
CA ASP A 269 -8.31 9.90 -4.90
C ASP A 269 -9.81 10.21 -4.71
N GLU A 270 -10.65 9.62 -5.57
CA GLU A 270 -12.12 9.80 -5.52
C GLU A 270 -12.69 9.40 -4.16
N TYR A 271 -12.21 8.27 -3.60
CA TYR A 271 -12.65 7.77 -2.30
C TYR A 271 -12.35 8.75 -1.16
N PHE A 272 -11.17 9.39 -1.17
CA PHE A 272 -10.86 10.43 -0.20
C PHE A 272 -11.79 11.64 -0.33
N ALA A 273 -12.00 12.09 -1.56
CA ALA A 273 -12.83 13.27 -1.82
C ALA A 273 -14.30 13.07 -1.43
N GLU A 274 -14.82 11.85 -1.59
CA GLU A 274 -16.20 11.48 -1.20
C GLU A 274 -16.40 11.49 0.32
N GLN A 275 -15.34 11.30 1.10
CA GLN A 275 -15.40 11.34 2.57
C GLN A 275 -15.31 12.74 3.16
N LEU A 276 -14.95 13.75 2.36
CA LEU A 276 -14.80 15.12 2.85
C LEU A 276 -16.16 15.80 3.06
N PRO A 277 -16.52 16.21 4.28
CA PRO A 277 -17.66 17.07 4.48
C PRO A 277 -17.37 18.47 3.93
N PRO A 278 -18.38 19.19 3.40
CA PRO A 278 -18.22 20.56 2.95
C PRO A 278 -17.61 21.46 4.04
N GLY A 279 -16.58 22.22 3.71
CA GLY A 279 -15.83 23.06 4.65
C GLY A 279 -14.66 22.39 5.34
N ALA A 280 -14.49 21.07 5.21
CA ALA A 280 -13.30 20.39 5.71
C ALA A 280 -12.02 20.96 5.08
N THR A 281 -10.96 21.06 5.88
CA THR A 281 -9.65 21.52 5.40
C THR A 281 -8.70 20.33 5.24
N PHE A 282 -7.90 20.39 4.19
CA PHE A 282 -6.88 19.36 3.93
C PHE A 282 -5.64 19.95 3.26
N VAL A 283 -4.52 19.24 3.43
CA VAL A 283 -3.23 19.60 2.85
C VAL A 283 -3.12 19.04 1.44
N PHE A 284 -2.81 19.87 0.47
CA PHE A 284 -2.53 19.40 -0.90
C PHE A 284 -1.61 20.37 -1.64
N ALA A 285 -0.61 19.83 -2.33
CA ALA A 285 0.39 20.60 -3.08
C ALA A 285 1.14 21.65 -2.23
N GLY A 286 1.35 21.35 -0.94
CA GLY A 286 2.01 22.24 0.02
C GLY A 286 1.14 23.39 0.53
N GLU A 287 -0.16 23.42 0.20
CA GLU A 287 -1.10 24.44 0.65
C GLU A 287 -2.21 23.79 1.52
N VAL A 288 -2.72 24.54 2.51
CA VAL A 288 -3.93 24.16 3.23
C VAL A 288 -5.15 24.63 2.43
N LEU A 289 -5.99 23.68 2.05
CA LEU A 289 -7.15 23.91 1.21
C LEU A 289 -8.44 23.55 1.95
N ARG A 290 -9.52 24.30 1.68
CA ARG A 290 -10.88 24.00 2.14
C ARG A 290 -11.64 23.33 1.03
N PHE A 291 -12.28 22.21 1.33
CA PHE A 291 -13.21 21.53 0.43
C PHE A 291 -14.51 22.32 0.29
N GLU A 292 -14.81 22.77 -0.90
CA GLU A 292 -16.03 23.53 -1.21
C GLU A 292 -17.12 22.65 -1.84
N GLY A 293 -16.73 21.52 -2.43
CA GLY A 293 -17.63 20.55 -3.03
C GLY A 293 -16.99 19.78 -4.18
N MET A 294 -17.77 18.84 -4.74
CA MET A 294 -17.35 17.98 -5.84
C MET A 294 -18.39 18.01 -6.96
N ARG A 295 -17.93 18.03 -8.21
CA ARG A 295 -18.80 17.91 -9.40
C ARG A 295 -18.08 17.09 -10.47
N ASP A 296 -18.77 16.11 -11.01
CA ASP A 296 -18.26 15.20 -12.05
C ASP A 296 -16.89 14.59 -11.66
N THR A 297 -15.82 15.08 -12.27
CA THR A 297 -14.44 14.61 -12.04
C THR A 297 -13.57 15.67 -11.38
N GLU A 298 -14.16 16.67 -10.73
CA GLU A 298 -13.43 17.79 -10.13
C GLU A 298 -13.84 18.03 -8.67
N VAL A 299 -12.84 18.26 -7.85
CA VAL A 299 -12.93 18.73 -6.46
C VAL A 299 -12.62 20.22 -6.44
N PHE A 300 -13.58 21.01 -5.99
CA PHE A 300 -13.42 22.46 -5.87
C PHE A 300 -12.92 22.81 -4.48
N VAL A 301 -11.85 23.59 -4.43
CA VAL A 301 -11.19 23.98 -3.18
C VAL A 301 -10.89 25.47 -3.15
N SER A 302 -10.89 26.06 -1.97
CA SER A 302 -10.38 27.41 -1.72
C SER A 302 -9.19 27.35 -0.75
N ARG A 303 -8.35 28.38 -0.77
CA ARG A 303 -7.27 28.50 0.24
C ARG A 303 -7.87 28.72 1.61
N ALA A 304 -7.32 28.09 2.61
CA ALA A 304 -7.72 28.23 4.01
C ALA A 304 -6.50 28.32 4.92
N ALA A 305 -6.70 28.90 6.10
CA ALA A 305 -5.81 28.70 7.23
C ALA A 305 -6.52 27.71 8.16
N SER A 306 -5.82 26.68 8.60
CA SER A 306 -6.29 25.73 9.60
C SER A 306 -5.08 25.22 10.34
N GLU A 307 -5.20 25.13 11.66
CA GLU A 307 -4.18 24.53 12.50
C GLU A 307 -4.19 23.00 12.38
N ASP A 308 -5.27 22.44 11.82
CA ASP A 308 -5.52 21.01 11.76
C ASP A 308 -6.16 20.56 10.43
N PRO A 309 -5.42 20.67 9.32
CA PRO A 309 -5.93 20.18 8.05
C PRO A 309 -5.82 18.65 7.95
N MET A 310 -6.85 18.01 7.42
CA MET A 310 -6.79 16.59 7.05
C MET A 310 -5.69 16.36 6.01
N VAL A 311 -5.15 15.16 5.96
CA VAL A 311 -4.19 14.79 4.92
C VAL A 311 -4.80 13.74 4.01
N PRO A 312 -4.78 13.94 2.67
CA PRO A 312 -5.38 13.02 1.73
C PRO A 312 -4.84 11.60 1.89
N SER A 313 -5.74 10.63 1.98
CA SER A 313 -5.39 9.24 1.75
C SER A 313 -5.24 9.04 0.25
N TYR A 314 -4.07 8.64 -0.18
CA TYR A 314 -3.83 8.29 -1.58
C TYR A 314 -3.95 6.78 -1.73
N GLY A 315 -4.90 6.33 -2.57
CA GLY A 315 -4.92 4.97 -3.07
C GLY A 315 -3.64 4.71 -3.87
N GLY A 316 -2.77 3.89 -3.35
CA GLY A 316 -1.53 3.48 -3.99
C GLY A 316 -0.88 2.41 -3.14
N ASN A 317 -0.31 1.39 -3.77
CA ASN A 317 0.42 0.36 -3.05
C ASN A 317 1.59 1.03 -2.32
N LYS A 318 1.53 1.04 -0.99
CA LYS A 318 2.73 1.27 -0.17
C LYS A 318 3.68 0.12 -0.50
N PHE A 319 4.92 0.44 -0.81
CA PHE A 319 5.92 -0.61 -1.02
C PHE A 319 6.01 -1.47 0.24
N PRO A 320 5.79 -2.79 0.13
CA PRO A 320 5.91 -3.67 1.29
C PRO A 320 7.38 -3.82 1.68
N LEU A 321 7.61 -4.13 2.95
CA LEU A 321 8.91 -4.61 3.43
C LEU A 321 9.32 -5.83 2.62
N SER A 322 10.52 -5.82 2.03
CA SER A 322 11.01 -6.97 1.26
C SER A 322 11.25 -8.19 2.16
N THR A 323 11.05 -9.39 1.60
CA THR A 323 11.30 -10.64 2.33
C THR A 323 12.76 -10.75 2.79
N HIS A 324 13.68 -10.23 1.99
CA HIS A 324 15.11 -10.20 2.31
C HIS A 324 15.41 -9.33 3.55
N LEU A 325 14.91 -8.10 3.59
CA LEU A 325 15.09 -7.23 4.77
C LEU A 325 14.34 -7.76 5.98
N ALA A 326 13.14 -8.32 5.80
CA ALA A 326 12.38 -8.96 6.87
C ALA A 326 13.16 -10.09 7.55
N ALA A 327 13.80 -10.95 6.77
CA ALA A 327 14.64 -12.03 7.31
C ALA A 327 15.84 -11.49 8.12
N ARG A 328 16.48 -10.41 7.65
CA ARG A 328 17.58 -9.75 8.38
C ARG A 328 17.10 -9.10 9.68
N VAL A 329 15.93 -8.47 9.67
CA VAL A 329 15.34 -7.89 10.89
C VAL A 329 15.05 -9.00 11.91
N ARG A 330 14.45 -10.12 11.50
CA ARG A 330 14.23 -11.27 12.39
C ARG A 330 15.56 -11.81 12.96
N ALA A 331 16.59 -11.91 12.13
CA ALA A 331 17.92 -12.36 12.58
C ALA A 331 18.54 -11.41 13.61
N MET A 332 18.40 -10.09 13.44
CA MET A 332 18.86 -9.11 14.43
C MET A 332 18.10 -9.20 15.75
N LEU A 333 16.78 -9.38 15.70
CA LEU A 333 15.95 -9.54 16.90
C LEU A 333 16.35 -10.81 17.68
N ALA A 334 16.55 -11.91 16.98
CA ALA A 334 16.91 -13.21 17.57
C ALA A 334 18.37 -13.29 18.09
N ASN A 335 19.20 -12.27 17.82
CA ASN A 335 20.62 -12.28 18.20
C ASN A 335 20.98 -11.15 19.17
N PRO A 336 20.91 -11.36 20.50
CA PRO A 336 21.28 -10.35 21.50
C PRO A 336 22.69 -9.79 21.36
N ALA A 337 23.64 -10.58 20.80
CA ALA A 337 25.00 -10.12 20.58
C ALA A 337 25.12 -9.01 19.51
N ALA A 338 24.11 -8.85 18.65
CA ALA A 338 24.05 -7.76 17.66
C ALA A 338 23.51 -6.44 18.24
N TRP A 339 22.80 -6.45 19.38
CA TRP A 339 22.12 -5.28 19.91
C TRP A 339 23.04 -4.13 20.35
N PRO A 340 24.25 -4.36 20.89
CA PRO A 340 25.18 -3.27 21.20
C PRO A 340 25.60 -2.43 20.00
N SER A 341 25.46 -2.94 18.77
CA SER A 341 25.72 -2.19 17.53
C SER A 341 24.56 -1.29 17.10
N LEU A 342 23.38 -1.42 17.73
CA LEU A 342 22.20 -0.61 17.49
C LEU A 342 22.26 0.68 18.33
N PRO A 343 21.51 1.73 17.95
CA PRO A 343 21.35 2.89 18.81
C PRO A 343 20.87 2.49 20.21
N PRO A 344 21.40 3.12 21.28
CA PRO A 344 21.10 2.73 22.68
C PRO A 344 19.61 2.62 22.98
N ALA A 345 18.79 3.52 22.43
CA ALA A 345 17.34 3.51 22.60
C ALA A 345 16.66 2.24 22.04
N VAL A 346 17.25 1.61 21.03
CA VAL A 346 16.77 0.36 20.44
C VAL A 346 17.31 -0.84 21.19
N GLY A 347 18.59 -0.86 21.51
CA GLY A 347 19.20 -1.91 22.33
C GLY A 347 18.49 -2.07 23.68
N ASN A 348 18.28 -0.95 24.40
CA ASN A 348 17.53 -0.94 25.66
C ASN A 348 16.08 -1.42 25.52
N TRP A 349 15.42 -1.06 24.43
CA TRP A 349 14.05 -1.49 24.12
C TRP A 349 13.96 -3.01 23.92
N LEU A 350 14.93 -3.61 23.23
CA LEU A 350 15.01 -5.06 23.03
C LEU A 350 15.38 -5.80 24.32
N THR A 351 16.28 -5.24 25.13
CA THR A 351 16.61 -5.78 26.44
C THR A 351 15.38 -5.79 27.34
N LEU A 352 14.65 -4.66 27.40
CA LEU A 352 13.43 -4.56 28.19
C LEU A 352 12.35 -5.54 27.70
N GLN A 353 12.24 -5.77 26.38
CA GLN A 353 11.36 -6.80 25.84
C GLN A 353 11.72 -8.19 26.33
N SER A 354 13.01 -8.54 26.37
CA SER A 354 13.48 -9.84 26.88
C SER A 354 13.19 -10.03 28.37
N GLU A 355 13.17 -8.95 29.14
CA GLU A 355 12.88 -8.97 30.58
C GLU A 355 11.37 -9.06 30.87
N ARG A 356 10.53 -8.47 30.01
CA ARG A 356 9.07 -8.36 30.21
C ARG A 356 8.27 -9.44 29.51
N SER A 357 8.85 -10.01 28.45
CA SER A 357 8.26 -11.05 27.63
C SER A 357 9.38 -11.94 27.09
N VAL A 358 9.37 -12.17 25.77
CA VAL A 358 10.42 -12.92 25.07
C VAL A 358 10.70 -12.29 23.70
N LEU A 359 11.76 -12.74 23.05
CA LEU A 359 12.00 -12.51 21.63
C LEU A 359 11.99 -13.86 20.90
N PRO A 360 11.36 -13.93 19.70
CA PRO A 360 11.27 -15.17 18.96
C PRO A 360 12.61 -15.51 18.29
N ALA A 361 12.86 -16.80 18.06
CA ALA A 361 13.88 -17.25 17.13
C ALA A 361 13.52 -16.87 15.68
N THR A 362 14.45 -17.00 14.74
CA THR A 362 14.27 -16.56 13.35
C THR A 362 13.13 -17.26 12.60
N ASP A 363 12.81 -18.47 13.01
CA ASP A 363 11.79 -19.35 12.43
C ASP A 363 10.50 -19.45 13.29
N GLU A 364 10.49 -18.82 14.47
CA GLU A 364 9.33 -18.69 15.34
C GLU A 364 8.50 -17.45 15.04
N VAL A 365 7.25 -17.44 15.51
CA VAL A 365 6.45 -16.22 15.64
C VAL A 365 6.07 -16.03 17.11
N LEU A 366 6.31 -14.81 17.62
CA LEU A 366 5.82 -14.42 18.94
C LEU A 366 4.39 -13.92 18.83
N ILE A 367 3.52 -14.45 19.68
CA ILE A 367 2.15 -13.99 19.91
C ILE A 367 2.03 -13.61 21.38
N GLU A 368 1.65 -12.37 21.64
CA GLU A 368 1.41 -11.85 22.98
C GLU A 368 -0.08 -11.57 23.14
N THR A 369 -0.66 -12.03 24.26
CA THR A 369 -2.03 -11.69 24.62
C THR A 369 -2.06 -10.99 25.97
N PHE A 370 -2.87 -9.93 26.09
CA PHE A 370 -3.00 -9.15 27.33
C PHE A 370 -4.33 -8.40 27.38
N PRO A 371 -4.88 -8.15 28.60
CA PRO A 371 -6.03 -7.30 28.80
C PRO A 371 -5.62 -5.82 28.83
N ARG A 372 -6.45 -4.93 28.26
CA ARG A 372 -6.28 -3.49 28.38
C ARG A 372 -7.59 -2.75 28.11
N SER A 373 -7.95 -1.81 29.01
CA SER A 373 -9.14 -0.95 28.86
C SER A 373 -10.44 -1.72 28.58
N GLY A 374 -10.65 -2.84 29.28
CA GLY A 374 -11.84 -3.69 29.13
C GLY A 374 -11.90 -4.50 27.84
N ARG A 375 -10.78 -4.63 27.13
CA ARG A 375 -10.62 -5.43 25.90
C ARG A 375 -9.46 -6.39 26.05
N HIS A 376 -9.43 -7.40 25.20
CA HIS A 376 -8.35 -8.37 25.14
C HIS A 376 -7.62 -8.24 23.81
N PHE A 377 -6.31 -8.12 23.87
CA PHE A 377 -5.45 -7.92 22.71
C PHE A 377 -4.67 -9.18 22.39
N LEU A 378 -4.49 -9.42 21.08
CA LEU A 378 -3.52 -10.34 20.53
C LEU A 378 -2.59 -9.54 19.63
N VAL A 379 -1.30 -9.51 19.93
CA VAL A 379 -0.28 -8.86 19.09
C VAL A 379 0.72 -9.91 18.64
N MET A 380 1.00 -9.95 17.36
CA MET A 380 1.97 -10.87 16.77
C MET A 380 2.97 -10.14 15.86
N TYR A 381 4.15 -10.73 15.71
CA TYR A 381 5.28 -10.11 15.02
C TYR A 381 5.81 -10.99 13.87
N PRO A 382 5.06 -11.13 12.77
CA PRO A 382 5.44 -11.99 11.66
C PRO A 382 6.58 -11.42 10.80
N PHE A 383 6.70 -10.09 10.68
CA PHE A 383 7.61 -9.38 9.77
C PHE A 383 7.43 -9.77 8.30
N GLU A 384 6.18 -9.98 7.87
CA GLU A 384 5.87 -10.41 6.49
C GLU A 384 5.28 -9.29 5.63
N GLY A 385 5.38 -8.05 6.10
CA GLY A 385 4.89 -6.89 5.36
C GLY A 385 3.38 -6.68 5.50
N ARG A 386 2.98 -5.43 5.32
CA ARG A 386 1.63 -4.97 5.62
C ARG A 386 0.53 -5.72 4.88
N LEU A 387 0.74 -6.08 3.59
CA LEU A 387 -0.29 -6.73 2.79
C LEU A 387 -0.63 -8.13 3.32
N ALA A 388 0.39 -8.96 3.57
CA ALA A 388 0.21 -10.28 4.18
C ALA A 388 -0.43 -10.18 5.57
N HIS A 389 -0.01 -9.19 6.38
CA HIS A 389 -0.60 -8.96 7.70
C HIS A 389 -2.05 -8.49 7.63
N GLN A 390 -2.43 -7.65 6.67
CA GLN A 390 -3.82 -7.25 6.49
C GLN A 390 -4.70 -8.44 6.09
N THR A 391 -4.24 -9.28 5.18
CA THR A 391 -4.94 -10.50 4.79
C THR A 391 -5.08 -11.44 5.98
N LEU A 392 -4.00 -11.68 6.72
CA LEU A 392 -4.02 -12.49 7.93
C LEU A 392 -4.99 -11.93 8.98
N GLY A 393 -4.96 -10.62 9.22
CA GLY A 393 -5.86 -9.95 10.17
C GLY A 393 -7.33 -10.15 9.84
N MET A 394 -7.70 -10.04 8.56
CA MET A 394 -9.06 -10.29 8.10
C MET A 394 -9.48 -11.75 8.28
N LEU A 395 -8.61 -12.71 7.97
CA LEU A 395 -8.90 -14.14 8.13
C LEU A 395 -9.00 -14.52 9.61
N LEU A 396 -8.08 -14.02 10.45
CA LEU A 396 -8.13 -14.23 11.91
C LEU A 396 -9.38 -13.64 12.54
N THR A 397 -9.80 -12.45 12.12
CA THR A 397 -11.05 -11.84 12.62
C THR A 397 -12.24 -12.77 12.39
N ARG A 398 -12.36 -13.40 11.22
CA ARG A 398 -13.44 -14.38 10.95
C ARG A 398 -13.33 -15.64 11.82
N ARG A 399 -12.14 -16.17 12.01
CA ARG A 399 -11.91 -17.36 12.86
C ARG A 399 -12.25 -17.07 14.33
N LEU A 400 -11.85 -15.91 14.82
CA LEU A 400 -12.16 -15.48 16.19
C LEU A 400 -13.64 -15.20 16.41
N ASP A 401 -14.34 -14.65 15.41
CA ASP A 401 -15.78 -14.45 15.43
C ASP A 401 -16.51 -15.81 15.52
N ARG A 402 -16.12 -16.77 14.69
CA ARG A 402 -16.65 -18.16 14.78
C ARG A 402 -16.34 -18.85 16.11
N ALA A 403 -15.23 -18.49 16.75
CA ALA A 403 -14.88 -18.96 18.09
C ALA A 403 -15.66 -18.25 19.22
N GLY A 404 -16.53 -17.28 18.90
CA GLY A 404 -17.33 -16.53 19.88
C GLY A 404 -16.50 -15.58 20.75
N LEU A 405 -15.49 -14.92 20.16
CA LEU A 405 -14.61 -13.96 20.84
C LEU A 405 -14.91 -12.50 20.51
N ASP A 406 -15.92 -12.25 19.69
CA ASP A 406 -16.42 -10.92 19.31
C ASP A 406 -15.28 -9.95 18.95
N PRO A 407 -14.58 -10.16 17.81
CA PRO A 407 -13.47 -9.30 17.40
C PRO A 407 -13.98 -7.90 17.07
N LEU A 408 -13.29 -6.88 17.57
CA LEU A 408 -13.64 -5.47 17.41
C LEU A 408 -12.86 -4.80 16.29
N GLY A 409 -11.73 -5.37 15.90
CA GLY A 409 -10.90 -4.84 14.83
C GLY A 409 -9.46 -5.32 14.89
N PHE A 410 -8.67 -4.87 13.92
CA PHE A 410 -7.24 -5.15 13.87
C PHE A 410 -6.48 -3.97 13.26
N VAL A 411 -5.18 -3.91 13.53
CA VAL A 411 -4.21 -3.00 12.92
C VAL A 411 -3.03 -3.81 12.40
N ALA A 412 -2.54 -3.45 11.22
CA ALA A 412 -1.43 -4.14 10.58
C ALA A 412 -0.42 -3.14 9.99
N ASN A 413 0.86 -3.35 10.28
CA ASN A 413 1.98 -2.68 9.64
C ASN A 413 2.93 -3.67 9.00
N ASP A 414 4.10 -3.25 8.55
CA ASP A 414 5.07 -4.14 7.90
C ASP A 414 5.72 -5.16 8.86
N TYR A 415 5.64 -4.93 10.17
CA TYR A 415 6.36 -5.69 11.19
C TYR A 415 5.45 -6.57 12.03
N ALA A 416 4.24 -6.08 12.32
CA ALA A 416 3.34 -6.68 13.28
C ALA A 416 1.87 -6.53 12.90
N LEU A 417 1.06 -7.39 13.53
CA LEU A 417 -0.39 -7.38 13.48
C LEU A 417 -0.91 -7.34 14.92
N GLY A 418 -1.77 -6.37 15.23
CA GLY A 418 -2.50 -6.27 16.49
C GLY A 418 -3.99 -6.46 16.25
N LEU A 419 -4.63 -7.27 17.08
CA LEU A 419 -6.05 -7.58 17.01
C LEU A 419 -6.65 -7.45 18.41
N TRP A 420 -7.90 -7.02 18.53
CA TRP A 420 -8.58 -6.90 19.84
C TRP A 420 -10.02 -7.40 19.80
N THR A 421 -10.44 -7.98 20.92
CA THR A 421 -11.72 -8.67 21.09
C THR A 421 -12.41 -8.25 22.39
N HIS A 422 -13.71 -8.52 22.50
CA HIS A 422 -14.42 -8.49 23.79
C HIS A 422 -14.12 -9.74 24.63
N GLY A 423 -14.06 -10.90 23.99
CA GLY A 423 -13.78 -12.17 24.66
C GLY A 423 -12.33 -12.30 25.11
N ASP A 424 -12.10 -13.00 26.21
CA ASP A 424 -10.77 -13.24 26.78
C ASP A 424 -10.00 -14.30 25.97
N LEU A 425 -9.11 -13.82 25.11
CA LEU A 425 -8.22 -14.65 24.30
C LEU A 425 -7.28 -15.51 25.15
N SER A 426 -6.68 -14.89 26.19
CA SER A 426 -5.71 -15.59 27.06
C SER A 426 -6.35 -16.77 27.80
N ALA A 427 -7.53 -16.53 28.35
CA ALA A 427 -8.28 -17.59 29.05
C ALA A 427 -8.70 -18.72 28.08
N ARG A 428 -9.19 -18.38 26.87
CA ARG A 428 -9.61 -19.39 25.88
C ARG A 428 -8.44 -20.22 25.34
N ILE A 429 -7.25 -19.64 25.23
CA ILE A 429 -6.04 -20.39 24.86
C ILE A 429 -5.60 -21.28 26.02
N ALA A 430 -5.61 -20.76 27.26
CA ALA A 430 -5.17 -21.50 28.44
C ALA A 430 -6.06 -22.72 28.78
N ASP A 431 -7.37 -22.60 28.56
CA ASP A 431 -8.33 -23.69 28.82
C ASP A 431 -8.52 -24.64 27.62
N GLY A 432 -7.78 -24.44 26.55
CA GLY A 432 -7.80 -25.29 25.35
C GLY A 432 -9.01 -25.11 24.44
N ARG A 433 -9.89 -24.13 24.71
CA ARG A 433 -11.06 -23.83 23.85
C ARG A 433 -10.69 -23.08 22.59
N LEU A 434 -9.49 -22.49 22.52
CA LEU A 434 -8.90 -21.87 21.33
C LEU A 434 -7.51 -22.47 21.12
N SER A 435 -7.35 -23.25 20.06
CA SER A 435 -6.05 -23.77 19.62
C SER A 435 -5.37 -22.76 18.71
N LEU A 436 -4.14 -22.35 19.05
CA LEU A 436 -3.35 -21.51 18.16
C LEU A 436 -2.93 -22.25 16.88
N ALA A 437 -2.72 -23.58 16.96
CA ALA A 437 -2.41 -24.36 15.77
C ALA A 437 -3.57 -24.31 14.76
N ASP A 438 -4.82 -24.46 15.22
CA ASP A 438 -6.01 -24.41 14.36
C ASP A 438 -6.28 -22.96 13.88
N LEU A 439 -6.02 -21.97 14.75
CA LEU A 439 -6.22 -20.57 14.40
C LEU A 439 -5.30 -20.11 13.25
N PHE A 440 -4.08 -20.67 13.17
CA PHE A 440 -3.07 -20.38 12.16
C PHE A 440 -2.85 -21.53 11.17
N ASP A 441 -3.80 -22.42 11.01
CA ASP A 441 -3.70 -23.50 10.03
C ASP A 441 -3.76 -22.95 8.59
N GLU A 442 -3.00 -23.56 7.69
CA GLU A 442 -2.87 -23.17 6.28
C GLU A 442 -4.21 -23.26 5.52
N ASP A 443 -5.20 -24.03 6.04
CA ASP A 443 -6.54 -24.14 5.47
C ASP A 443 -7.30 -22.81 5.41
N MET A 444 -6.86 -21.79 6.19
CA MET A 444 -7.40 -20.43 6.08
C MET A 444 -7.24 -19.82 4.68
N LEU A 445 -6.28 -20.28 3.90
CA LEU A 445 -6.03 -19.81 2.53
C LEU A 445 -6.96 -20.49 1.49
N GLY A 446 -7.77 -21.46 1.90
CA GLY A 446 -8.83 -22.06 1.10
C GLY A 446 -10.19 -21.42 1.42
N ASP A 447 -11.05 -22.17 2.11
CA ASP A 447 -12.46 -21.82 2.33
C ASP A 447 -12.67 -20.46 3.03
N ASP A 448 -11.80 -20.09 3.99
CA ASP A 448 -11.92 -18.81 4.69
C ASP A 448 -11.61 -17.63 3.77
N LEU A 449 -10.58 -17.75 2.96
CA LEU A 449 -10.19 -16.73 1.99
C LEU A 449 -11.25 -16.58 0.89
N ASP A 450 -11.74 -17.70 0.34
CA ASP A 450 -12.76 -17.72 -0.70
C ASP A 450 -14.08 -17.10 -0.20
N ALA A 451 -14.50 -17.45 1.03
CA ALA A 451 -15.68 -16.88 1.64
C ALA A 451 -15.53 -15.37 1.90
N TRP A 452 -14.35 -14.93 2.34
CA TRP A 452 -14.08 -13.50 2.52
C TRP A 452 -14.06 -12.73 1.19
N LEU A 453 -13.38 -13.26 0.17
CA LEU A 453 -13.34 -12.65 -1.15
C LEU A 453 -14.73 -12.52 -1.78
N ALA A 454 -15.58 -13.52 -1.51
CA ALA A 454 -16.95 -13.54 -1.99
C ALA A 454 -17.78 -12.34 -1.50
N GLU A 455 -17.53 -11.87 -0.29
CA GLU A 455 -18.23 -10.74 0.35
C GLU A 455 -17.52 -9.41 0.14
N SER A 456 -16.25 -9.44 -0.28
CA SER A 456 -15.38 -8.26 -0.38
C SER A 456 -15.60 -7.45 -1.65
N HIS A 457 -15.60 -6.13 -1.53
CA HIS A 457 -15.53 -5.20 -2.67
C HIS A 457 -14.18 -5.26 -3.43
N LEU A 458 -13.17 -5.90 -2.84
CA LEU A 458 -11.84 -6.01 -3.43
C LEU A 458 -11.89 -6.68 -4.81
N MET A 459 -12.64 -7.78 -4.93
CA MET A 459 -12.76 -8.53 -6.19
C MET A 459 -13.45 -7.70 -7.28
N LYS A 460 -14.46 -6.89 -6.96
CA LYS A 460 -15.09 -5.97 -7.93
C LYS A 460 -14.08 -4.94 -8.45
N ARG A 461 -13.24 -4.42 -7.54
CA ARG A 461 -12.19 -3.45 -7.91
C ARG A 461 -11.14 -4.08 -8.83
N THR A 462 -10.64 -5.27 -8.49
CA THR A 462 -9.62 -5.97 -9.31
C THR A 462 -10.21 -6.40 -10.64
N PHE A 463 -11.43 -6.95 -10.65
CA PHE A 463 -12.14 -7.30 -11.89
C PHE A 463 -12.31 -6.08 -12.82
N ARG A 464 -12.55 -4.90 -12.27
CA ARG A 464 -12.64 -3.67 -13.08
C ARG A 464 -11.35 -3.40 -13.85
N LEU A 465 -10.19 -3.59 -13.21
CA LEU A 465 -8.89 -3.43 -13.86
C LEU A 465 -8.73 -4.46 -14.99
N SER A 466 -8.94 -5.74 -14.70
CA SER A 466 -8.84 -6.82 -15.69
C SER A 466 -9.84 -6.64 -16.85
N ALA A 467 -11.07 -6.19 -16.57
CA ALA A 467 -12.08 -5.92 -17.59
C ALA A 467 -11.70 -4.77 -18.54
N VAL A 468 -11.01 -3.76 -18.03
CA VAL A 468 -10.49 -2.65 -18.86
C VAL A 468 -9.27 -3.13 -19.67
N ILE A 469 -8.32 -3.84 -19.05
CA ILE A 469 -7.12 -4.36 -19.73
C ILE A 469 -7.52 -5.30 -20.88
N ALA A 470 -8.40 -6.26 -20.62
CA ALA A 470 -8.86 -7.20 -21.63
C ALA A 470 -9.82 -6.58 -22.68
N GLY A 471 -10.16 -5.30 -22.52
CA GLY A 471 -11.06 -4.59 -23.41
C GLY A 471 -12.52 -5.03 -23.34
N LEU A 472 -12.95 -5.69 -22.25
CA LEU A 472 -14.38 -5.96 -22.01
C LEU A 472 -15.13 -4.65 -21.77
N ILE A 473 -14.50 -3.72 -21.09
CA ILE A 473 -14.97 -2.35 -20.84
C ILE A 473 -14.03 -1.36 -21.51
N GLU A 474 -14.55 -0.62 -22.45
CA GLU A 474 -13.84 0.44 -23.14
C GLU A 474 -14.05 1.77 -22.43
N ARG A 475 -12.96 2.42 -22.02
CA ARG A 475 -13.01 3.74 -21.36
C ARG A 475 -13.06 4.88 -22.35
N ARG A 476 -12.33 4.75 -23.45
CA ARG A 476 -12.17 5.80 -24.47
C ARG A 476 -12.90 5.41 -25.75
N HIS A 477 -13.69 6.33 -26.27
CA HIS A 477 -14.36 6.25 -27.55
C HIS A 477 -13.97 7.47 -28.40
N PRO A 478 -14.12 7.45 -29.73
CA PRO A 478 -13.89 8.64 -30.54
C PRO A 478 -14.66 9.84 -30.00
N GLY A 479 -13.94 10.89 -29.57
CA GLY A 479 -14.53 12.11 -29.04
C GLY A 479 -15.16 12.02 -27.64
N LYS A 480 -15.08 10.88 -26.95
CA LYS A 480 -15.70 10.69 -25.63
C LYS A 480 -14.87 9.79 -24.71
N VAL A 481 -14.76 10.17 -23.45
CA VAL A 481 -14.17 9.35 -22.37
C VAL A 481 -15.24 9.08 -21.32
N LYS A 482 -15.42 7.82 -20.93
CA LYS A 482 -16.33 7.46 -19.82
C LYS A 482 -15.76 7.95 -18.50
N SER A 483 -16.61 8.50 -17.64
CA SER A 483 -16.22 8.83 -16.27
C SER A 483 -15.91 7.56 -15.45
N GLY A 484 -15.15 7.71 -14.36
CA GLY A 484 -14.86 6.62 -13.42
C GLY A 484 -16.15 5.94 -12.93
N ARG A 485 -17.16 6.73 -12.55
CA ARG A 485 -18.48 6.23 -12.12
C ARG A 485 -19.19 5.39 -13.18
N GLN A 486 -19.16 5.78 -14.46
CA GLN A 486 -19.75 5.00 -15.54
C GLN A 486 -19.02 3.67 -15.76
N VAL A 487 -17.71 3.66 -15.64
CA VAL A 487 -16.90 2.43 -15.71
C VAL A 487 -17.23 1.52 -14.54
N THR A 488 -17.29 2.05 -13.31
CA THR A 488 -17.62 1.30 -12.09
C THR A 488 -18.99 0.63 -12.19
N MET A 489 -20.04 1.38 -12.50
CA MET A 489 -21.39 0.82 -12.62
C MET A 489 -21.48 -0.28 -13.69
N SER A 490 -20.84 -0.07 -14.84
CA SER A 490 -20.85 -1.07 -15.92
C SER A 490 -20.10 -2.33 -15.54
N THR A 491 -18.94 -2.20 -14.87
CA THR A 491 -18.13 -3.35 -14.47
C THR A 491 -18.74 -4.13 -13.32
N ASP A 492 -19.32 -3.46 -12.34
CA ASP A 492 -19.94 -4.12 -11.19
C ASP A 492 -21.15 -4.96 -11.61
N LEU A 493 -21.95 -4.44 -12.54
CA LEU A 493 -23.06 -5.21 -13.12
C LEU A 493 -22.57 -6.47 -13.85
N ILE A 494 -21.56 -6.33 -14.70
CA ILE A 494 -21.00 -7.47 -15.43
C ILE A 494 -20.36 -8.47 -14.46
N TYR A 495 -19.63 -8.01 -13.46
CA TYR A 495 -19.06 -8.87 -12.42
C TYR A 495 -20.10 -9.75 -11.74
N ASP A 496 -21.22 -9.12 -11.29
CA ASP A 496 -22.29 -9.84 -10.61
C ASP A 496 -22.98 -10.86 -11.54
N VAL A 497 -23.16 -10.53 -12.83
CA VAL A 497 -23.68 -11.45 -13.84
C VAL A 497 -22.74 -12.63 -14.07
N LEU A 498 -21.44 -12.37 -14.30
CA LEU A 498 -20.45 -13.42 -14.55
C LEU A 498 -20.30 -14.35 -13.35
N ARG A 499 -20.20 -13.78 -12.15
CA ARG A 499 -20.10 -14.56 -10.92
C ARG A 499 -21.27 -15.52 -10.73
N ARG A 500 -22.48 -15.09 -11.14
CA ARG A 500 -23.70 -15.88 -10.98
C ARG A 500 -23.90 -16.92 -12.08
N HIS A 501 -23.55 -16.60 -13.31
CA HIS A 501 -23.90 -17.41 -14.50
C HIS A 501 -22.71 -18.03 -15.22
N ASP A 502 -21.50 -17.57 -14.92
CA ASP A 502 -20.25 -18.07 -15.51
C ASP A 502 -19.09 -17.92 -14.50
N PRO A 503 -19.15 -18.63 -13.35
CA PRO A 503 -18.15 -18.50 -12.29
C PRO A 503 -16.73 -18.88 -12.71
N GLY A 504 -16.58 -19.69 -13.78
CA GLY A 504 -15.31 -20.03 -14.41
C GLY A 504 -14.81 -19.03 -15.46
N HIS A 505 -15.43 -17.85 -15.55
CA HIS A 505 -15.05 -16.86 -16.55
C HIS A 505 -13.60 -16.40 -16.42
N LEU A 506 -12.87 -16.32 -17.54
CA LEU A 506 -11.45 -15.97 -17.62
C LEU A 506 -11.07 -14.72 -16.84
N LEU A 507 -11.90 -13.66 -16.89
CA LEU A 507 -11.59 -12.41 -16.19
C LEU A 507 -11.85 -12.48 -14.68
N LEU A 508 -12.68 -13.39 -14.19
CA LEU A 508 -12.79 -13.65 -12.74
C LEU A 508 -11.53 -14.33 -12.23
N GLU A 509 -10.99 -15.28 -12.99
CA GLU A 509 -9.71 -15.94 -12.70
C GLU A 509 -8.54 -14.96 -12.75
N ALA A 510 -8.46 -14.11 -13.78
CA ALA A 510 -7.44 -13.08 -13.89
C ALA A 510 -7.51 -12.08 -12.72
N ALA A 511 -8.71 -11.64 -12.36
CA ALA A 511 -8.92 -10.74 -11.23
C ALA A 511 -8.52 -11.38 -9.90
N TRP A 512 -8.81 -12.65 -9.71
CA TRP A 512 -8.39 -13.39 -8.52
C TRP A 512 -6.86 -13.52 -8.45
N ALA A 513 -6.22 -13.89 -9.53
CA ALA A 513 -4.76 -14.05 -9.62
C ALA A 513 -4.03 -12.71 -9.33
N ASP A 514 -4.56 -11.61 -9.85
CA ASP A 514 -4.00 -10.27 -9.59
C ASP A 514 -4.22 -9.82 -8.14
N ALA A 515 -5.41 -10.06 -7.57
CA ALA A 515 -5.69 -9.80 -6.16
C ALA A 515 -4.78 -10.62 -5.25
N ALA A 516 -4.64 -11.92 -5.51
CA ALA A 516 -3.82 -12.85 -4.74
C ALA A 516 -2.36 -12.41 -4.67
N THR A 517 -1.82 -11.88 -5.77
CA THR A 517 -0.40 -11.50 -5.87
C THR A 517 -0.15 -10.05 -5.46
N GLY A 518 -1.01 -9.13 -5.90
CA GLY A 518 -0.78 -7.69 -5.79
C GLY A 518 -1.35 -7.02 -4.55
N LEU A 519 -2.44 -7.56 -3.99
CA LEU A 519 -3.18 -6.91 -2.90
C LEU A 519 -3.20 -7.74 -1.61
N LEU A 520 -3.17 -9.06 -1.70
CA LEU A 520 -3.31 -9.97 -0.56
C LEU A 520 -1.98 -10.62 -0.15
N ASP A 521 -1.02 -10.64 -1.04
CA ASP A 521 0.29 -11.31 -0.86
C ASP A 521 0.16 -12.74 -0.31
N ILE A 522 -0.78 -13.51 -0.91
CA ILE A 522 -1.18 -14.84 -0.42
C ILE A 522 0.01 -15.80 -0.38
N ARG A 523 0.91 -15.70 -1.36
CA ARG A 523 2.09 -16.57 -1.39
C ARG A 523 2.96 -16.35 -0.15
N ARG A 524 3.25 -15.10 0.17
CA ARG A 524 4.06 -14.74 1.34
C ARG A 524 3.38 -15.15 2.65
N LEU A 525 2.05 -15.02 2.69
CA LEU A 525 1.25 -15.50 3.82
C LEU A 525 1.31 -17.03 3.93
N GLY A 526 1.23 -17.78 2.82
CA GLY A 526 1.40 -19.23 2.81
C GLY A 526 2.78 -19.67 3.28
N ASP A 527 3.85 -19.04 2.75
CA ASP A 527 5.22 -19.30 3.18
C ASP A 527 5.40 -19.00 4.70
N PHE A 528 4.74 -17.97 5.21
CA PHE A 528 4.73 -17.64 6.63
C PHE A 528 4.03 -18.72 7.46
N LEU A 529 2.81 -19.12 7.09
CA LEU A 529 2.04 -20.14 7.82
C LEU A 529 2.78 -21.48 7.85
N ALA A 530 3.37 -21.90 6.73
CA ALA A 530 4.21 -23.10 6.66
C ALA A 530 5.44 -22.99 7.59
N ARG A 531 6.10 -21.83 7.65
CA ARG A 531 7.25 -21.59 8.50
C ARG A 531 6.93 -21.70 9.97
N ILE A 532 5.78 -21.16 10.41
CA ILE A 532 5.41 -21.11 11.83
C ILE A 532 4.70 -22.35 12.34
N LYS A 533 4.44 -23.34 11.49
CA LYS A 533 3.78 -24.60 11.88
C LYS A 533 4.53 -25.26 13.03
N ASN A 534 3.85 -25.45 14.17
CA ASN A 534 4.45 -25.92 15.42
C ASN A 534 5.57 -25.05 16.02
N ARG A 535 5.66 -23.77 15.62
CA ARG A 535 6.69 -22.81 16.05
C ARG A 535 6.10 -21.50 16.54
N ILE A 536 4.89 -21.56 17.06
CA ILE A 536 4.21 -20.41 17.66
C ILE A 536 4.63 -20.31 19.12
N ARG A 537 5.19 -19.18 19.49
CA ARG A 537 5.55 -18.87 20.88
C ARG A 537 4.54 -17.92 21.47
N HIS A 538 3.66 -18.44 22.33
CA HIS A 538 2.64 -17.64 22.99
C HIS A 538 3.09 -17.17 24.37
N GLN A 539 2.82 -15.89 24.67
CA GLN A 539 3.01 -15.28 25.97
C GLN A 539 1.70 -14.61 26.42
N SER A 540 1.17 -15.05 27.53
CA SER A 540 0.06 -14.37 28.20
C SER A 540 0.63 -13.37 29.20
N LEU A 541 0.39 -12.09 28.96
CA LEU A 541 0.92 -10.97 29.74
C LEU A 541 -0.20 -10.29 30.52
N SER A 542 0.13 -9.68 31.65
CA SER A 542 -0.82 -8.88 32.43
C SER A 542 -0.96 -7.44 31.90
N ARG A 543 -0.06 -7.01 31.02
CA ARG A 543 0.02 -5.64 30.48
C ARG A 543 0.78 -5.60 29.16
N VAL A 544 0.81 -4.42 28.55
CA VAL A 544 1.49 -4.11 27.28
C VAL A 544 2.97 -4.45 27.35
N SER A 545 3.50 -5.10 26.31
CA SER A 545 4.94 -5.34 26.12
C SER A 545 5.63 -4.19 25.39
N PRO A 546 6.95 -4.01 25.54
CA PRO A 546 7.68 -2.99 24.77
C PRO A 546 7.53 -3.11 23.26
N LEU A 547 7.51 -4.32 22.70
CA LEU A 547 7.32 -4.55 21.26
C LEU A 547 5.91 -4.19 20.77
N SER A 548 4.88 -4.33 21.62
CA SER A 548 3.51 -4.03 21.22
C SER A 548 3.18 -2.53 21.21
N VAL A 549 3.93 -1.69 21.95
CA VAL A 549 3.69 -0.24 22.00
C VAL A 549 3.60 0.42 20.61
N PRO A 550 4.55 0.26 19.68
CA PRO A 550 4.46 0.87 18.37
C PRO A 550 3.24 0.44 17.56
N VAL A 551 2.77 -0.79 17.76
CA VAL A 551 1.59 -1.36 17.08
C VAL A 551 0.31 -0.75 17.62
N LEU A 552 0.20 -0.65 18.94
CA LEU A 552 -0.97 -0.09 19.61
C LEU A 552 -1.14 1.41 19.33
N LEU A 553 -0.04 2.15 19.14
CA LEU A 553 -0.08 3.56 18.75
C LEU A 553 -0.70 3.80 17.37
N GLU A 554 -0.67 2.80 16.50
CA GLU A 554 -1.34 2.90 15.18
C GLU A 554 -2.86 2.82 15.30
N ILE A 555 -3.40 2.15 16.33
CA ILE A 555 -4.85 2.07 16.59
C ILE A 555 -5.45 3.47 16.82
N GLY A 556 -4.72 4.36 17.51
CA GLY A 556 -5.16 5.73 17.76
C GLY A 556 -5.06 6.67 16.56
N ARG A 557 -4.27 6.32 15.54
CA ARG A 557 -4.05 7.16 14.36
C ARG A 557 -5.22 7.19 13.38
N GLU A 558 -6.08 6.19 13.39
CA GLU A 558 -7.23 6.11 12.48
C GLU A 558 -8.46 6.88 12.97
N ALA A 559 -8.56 7.23 14.26
CA ALA A 559 -9.81 7.68 14.88
C ALA A 559 -9.96 9.21 15.10
N VAL A 560 -8.88 10.02 15.10
CA VAL A 560 -8.98 11.44 15.50
C VAL A 560 -8.14 12.34 14.58
N ALA A 561 -8.73 13.40 14.03
CA ALA A 561 -8.03 14.48 13.32
C ALA A 561 -7.85 15.68 14.27
N GLY A 562 -6.60 16.25 14.37
CA GLY A 562 -6.42 17.50 15.08
C GLY A 562 -5.15 17.66 15.90
N HIS A 563 -4.78 18.93 16.26
CA HIS A 563 -3.70 19.22 17.23
C HIS A 563 -3.92 18.53 18.58
N ALA A 564 -5.17 18.37 19.00
CA ALA A 564 -5.57 17.50 20.10
C ALA A 564 -5.09 16.05 19.87
N ARG A 565 -4.94 15.62 18.61
CA ARG A 565 -4.41 14.31 18.23
C ARG A 565 -2.95 14.11 18.60
N ASP A 566 -2.08 15.08 18.31
CA ASP A 566 -0.65 14.96 18.61
C ASP A 566 -0.37 15.03 20.11
N ALA A 567 -1.20 15.78 20.85
CA ALA A 567 -1.18 15.79 22.30
C ALA A 567 -1.69 14.46 22.86
N LEU A 568 -2.85 13.98 22.39
CA LEU A 568 -3.43 12.69 22.79
C LEU A 568 -2.55 11.51 22.40
N LEU A 569 -1.91 11.55 21.22
CA LEU A 569 -0.97 10.52 20.79
C LEU A 569 0.31 10.53 21.61
N ARG A 570 0.81 11.71 22.02
CA ARG A 570 1.95 11.80 22.95
C ARG A 570 1.59 11.29 24.32
N GLU A 571 0.46 11.72 24.88
CA GLU A 571 -0.05 11.23 26.16
C GLU A 571 -0.30 9.71 26.12
N ALA A 572 -0.91 9.20 25.06
CA ALA A 572 -1.09 7.76 24.86
C ALA A 572 0.24 7.02 24.68
N ALA A 573 1.23 7.63 24.01
CA ALA A 573 2.56 7.06 23.85
C ALA A 573 3.34 7.03 25.16
N GLU A 574 3.25 8.10 25.95
CA GLU A 574 3.85 8.19 27.28
C GLU A 574 3.20 7.17 28.23
N ALA A 575 1.86 7.12 28.28
CA ALA A 575 1.12 6.15 29.09
C ALA A 575 1.43 4.69 28.69
N LEU A 576 1.51 4.39 27.39
CA LEU A 576 1.88 3.05 26.91
C LEU A 576 3.34 2.72 27.22
N ALA A 577 4.23 3.68 27.09
CA ALA A 577 5.64 3.50 27.43
C ALA A 577 5.83 3.30 28.95
N GLU A 578 5.14 4.06 29.77
CA GLU A 578 5.13 3.89 31.24
C GLU A 578 4.57 2.55 31.65
N GLU A 579 3.45 2.11 31.05
CA GLU A 579 2.87 0.79 31.26
C GLU A 579 3.86 -0.32 30.87
N ALA A 580 4.51 -0.21 29.71
CA ALA A 580 5.49 -1.18 29.24
C ALA A 580 6.77 -1.21 30.11
N MET A 581 7.19 -0.07 30.61
CA MET A 581 8.37 0.06 31.50
C MET A 581 8.08 -0.32 32.95
N GLY A 582 6.82 -0.36 33.34
CA GLY A 582 6.42 -0.73 34.71
C GLY A 582 6.61 0.37 35.74
N THR A 583 6.60 1.63 35.34
CA THR A 583 6.76 2.81 36.21
C THR A 583 5.46 3.31 36.83
N SER A 584 4.30 2.76 36.49
CA SER A 584 3.07 3.10 37.20
C SER A 584 3.03 2.37 38.56
N GLU A 585 3.58 3.02 39.58
CA GLU A 585 3.37 2.65 40.96
C GLU A 585 1.90 2.79 41.35
N ASN A 586 1.43 1.76 42.05
CA ASN A 586 0.22 1.75 42.82
C ASN A 586 0.01 3.05 43.59
N GLY A 587 -1.06 3.71 43.34
CA GLY A 587 -1.49 4.79 44.17
C GLY A 587 -2.96 5.07 43.98
N HIS A 588 -3.80 4.32 44.65
CA HIS A 588 -4.87 4.84 45.52
C HIS A 588 -5.88 3.75 45.83
N SER A 589 -5.58 3.00 46.87
CA SER A 589 -6.63 2.40 47.72
C SER A 589 -7.24 3.56 48.53
N GLU A 590 -8.26 4.21 48.03
CA GLU A 590 -9.15 5.00 48.89
C GLU A 590 -10.13 4.06 49.57
N THR A 591 -9.78 3.69 50.80
CA THR A 591 -10.69 3.26 51.83
C THR A 591 -11.65 4.42 52.15
N ARG A 592 -12.85 4.37 51.57
CA ARG A 592 -14.00 5.13 52.07
C ARG A 592 -14.48 4.50 53.38
N THR A 593 -13.99 5.05 54.50
CA THR A 593 -14.63 4.89 55.80
C THR A 593 -15.94 5.68 55.81
N HIS A 594 -17.07 4.99 55.78
CA HIS A 594 -18.32 5.59 56.24
C HIS A 594 -18.22 5.95 57.75
N ARG A 595 -18.46 7.20 58.05
CA ARG A 595 -18.93 7.62 59.39
C ARG A 595 -20.27 8.31 59.24
N THR A 596 -21.25 7.66 59.86
CA THR A 596 -22.53 8.15 60.43
C THR A 596 -22.97 9.56 60.07
#